data_5ac9449ce96bc9e5404ffc5c56fb4163
#
_entry.id   5ac9449ce96bc9e5404ffc5c56fb4163
#
_cell.length_a   1.000
_cell.length_b   1.000
_cell.length_c   1.000
_cell.angle_alpha   90.00
_cell.angle_beta   90.00
_cell.angle_gamma   90.00
#
_symmetry.space_group_name_H-M   'P 1'
#
loop_
_entity.id
_entity.type
_entity.pdbx_description
1 polymer ?
#
loop_
_entity_poly.entity_id
_entity_poly.type
_entity_poly.pdbx_seq_one_letter_code
_entity_poly.pdbx_strand_id
1 'polypeptide(L)'
;VELFEKAGLVKQDEYRKILKVIKKVEVSNGDSFVKILPSDYFSIDFEIVFDSHLINRQSCQLQLINGNYKSDVASARTFGFEKDVQKLREKGYALGGSLENAVVVGDNNILNKGGLRFKDEFVRHKILDSIGDLYLAGYPVQGYFSGKKSGHYLNNQLLNKLLSDHSNFEII
;
A
#
# COMPACT_ATOMS: atom_id res chain seq x y z
N VAL A 1 -10.04 8.52 9.22
CA VAL A 1 -9.15 8.98 10.31
C VAL A 1 -9.84 10.06 11.13
N GLU A 2 -10.25 11.18 10.55
CA GLU A 2 -10.86 12.32 11.28
C GLU A 2 -12.09 11.94 12.10
N LEU A 3 -12.94 11.03 11.65
CA LEU A 3 -14.10 10.55 12.41
C LEU A 3 -13.67 9.79 13.67
N PHE A 4 -12.61 8.98 13.59
CA PHE A 4 -12.06 8.28 14.75
C PHE A 4 -11.43 9.25 15.75
N GLU A 5 -10.72 10.28 15.27
CA GLU A 5 -10.17 11.32 16.11
C GLU A 5 -11.28 12.09 16.85
N LYS A 6 -12.39 12.40 16.17
CA LYS A 6 -13.56 13.06 16.78
C LYS A 6 -14.29 12.16 17.79
N ALA A 7 -14.34 10.85 17.54
CA ALA A 7 -14.94 9.89 18.46
C ALA A 7 -14.12 9.72 19.76
N GLY A 8 -12.83 10.09 19.71
CA GLY A 8 -11.90 9.94 20.80
C GLY A 8 -11.21 8.57 20.82
N LEU A 9 -10.12 8.51 21.59
CA LEU A 9 -9.31 7.31 21.78
C LEU A 9 -9.38 6.88 23.25
N VAL A 10 -9.64 5.61 23.49
CA VAL A 10 -9.59 5.00 24.82
C VAL A 10 -8.35 4.11 24.89
N LYS A 11 -7.47 4.38 25.86
CA LYS A 11 -6.31 3.53 26.12
C LYS A 11 -6.77 2.24 26.78
N GLN A 12 -6.34 1.11 26.22
CA GLN A 12 -6.55 -0.21 26.83
C GLN A 12 -5.39 -0.54 27.77
N ASP A 13 -5.64 -1.39 28.75
CA ASP A 13 -4.63 -1.77 29.75
C ASP A 13 -3.66 -2.84 29.21
N GLU A 14 -4.04 -3.55 28.15
CA GLU A 14 -3.21 -4.56 27.52
C GLU A 14 -2.39 -4.00 26.34
N TYR A 15 -1.16 -4.48 26.22
CA TYR A 15 -0.32 -4.15 25.07
C TYR A 15 -0.82 -4.85 23.80
N ARG A 16 -0.82 -4.12 22.70
CA ARG A 16 -1.15 -4.70 21.39
C ARG A 16 -0.03 -5.63 20.94
N LYS A 17 -0.38 -6.87 20.66
CA LYS A 17 0.56 -7.83 20.06
C LYS A 17 0.99 -7.38 18.66
N ILE A 18 2.25 -7.66 18.34
CA ILE A 18 2.91 -7.27 17.10
C ILE A 18 3.53 -8.53 16.47
N LEU A 19 3.40 -8.68 15.15
CA LEU A 19 4.14 -9.66 14.38
C LEU A 19 5.49 -9.06 13.99
N LYS A 20 6.56 -9.53 14.63
CA LYS A 20 7.93 -9.12 14.34
C LYS A 20 8.58 -10.10 13.36
N VAL A 21 9.06 -9.57 12.24
CA VAL A 21 9.76 -10.35 11.22
C VAL A 21 11.17 -10.70 11.69
N ILE A 22 11.53 -12.00 11.64
CA ILE A 22 12.83 -12.52 12.10
C ILE A 22 13.74 -12.88 10.94
N LYS A 23 13.17 -13.36 9.82
CA LYS A 23 13.94 -13.73 8.63
C LYS A 23 13.43 -12.99 7.41
N LYS A 24 14.32 -12.81 6.43
CA LYS A 24 13.92 -12.32 5.11
C LYS A 24 12.96 -13.30 4.46
N VAL A 25 11.83 -12.79 3.99
CA VAL A 25 10.91 -13.52 3.11
C VAL A 25 10.74 -12.71 1.83
N GLU A 26 10.73 -13.38 0.68
CA GLU A 26 10.63 -12.74 -0.63
C GLU A 26 9.83 -13.61 -1.60
N VAL A 27 9.03 -12.96 -2.44
CA VAL A 27 8.34 -13.55 -3.60
C VAL A 27 8.54 -12.66 -4.81
N SER A 28 8.62 -13.28 -5.99
CA SER A 28 8.84 -12.56 -7.25
C SER A 28 8.05 -13.20 -8.40
N ASN A 29 7.77 -12.39 -9.40
CA ASN A 29 7.18 -12.82 -10.67
C ASN A 29 7.78 -11.96 -11.79
N GLY A 30 8.71 -12.53 -12.57
CA GLY A 30 9.50 -11.79 -13.54
C GLY A 30 10.34 -10.70 -12.86
N ASP A 31 10.21 -9.46 -13.31
CA ASP A 31 10.89 -8.28 -12.76
C ASP A 31 10.14 -7.60 -11.60
N SER A 32 9.00 -8.17 -11.21
CA SER A 32 8.21 -7.74 -10.06
C SER A 32 8.57 -8.54 -8.82
N PHE A 33 8.69 -7.88 -7.67
CA PHE A 33 8.93 -8.57 -6.40
C PHE A 33 8.34 -7.82 -5.22
N VAL A 34 8.15 -8.55 -4.14
CA VAL A 34 7.99 -8.03 -2.78
C VAL A 34 8.83 -8.83 -1.82
N LYS A 35 9.39 -8.16 -0.83
CA LYS A 35 10.14 -8.78 0.26
C LYS A 35 9.88 -8.06 1.57
N ILE A 36 10.07 -8.80 2.66
CA ILE A 36 10.08 -8.26 4.00
C ILE A 36 11.30 -8.75 4.75
N LEU A 37 11.94 -7.85 5.48
CA LEU A 37 13.16 -8.11 6.24
C LEU A 37 12.96 -7.74 7.71
N PRO A 38 13.76 -8.31 8.63
CA PRO A 38 13.83 -7.83 10.00
C PRO A 38 14.13 -6.34 10.09
N SER A 39 13.43 -5.65 10.98
CA SER A 39 13.66 -4.24 11.29
C SER A 39 13.06 -3.93 12.66
N ASP A 40 13.60 -2.94 13.37
CA ASP A 40 13.05 -2.49 14.66
C ASP A 40 11.78 -1.66 14.52
N TYR A 41 11.46 -1.22 13.29
CA TYR A 41 10.28 -0.41 12.99
C TYR A 41 9.58 -0.93 11.74
N PHE A 42 8.30 -0.58 11.57
CA PHE A 42 7.66 -0.77 10.29
C PHE A 42 8.07 0.33 9.33
N SER A 43 8.76 -0.06 8.27
CA SER A 43 9.10 0.82 7.16
C SER A 43 8.76 0.15 5.82
N ILE A 44 8.46 0.97 4.84
CA ILE A 44 8.04 0.53 3.52
C ILE A 44 8.73 1.34 2.43
N ASP A 45 9.27 0.64 1.45
CA ASP A 45 9.83 1.17 0.21
C ASP A 45 9.09 0.58 -0.98
N PHE A 46 8.61 1.43 -1.86
CA PHE A 46 7.85 0.96 -3.02
C PHE A 46 8.28 1.67 -4.29
N GLU A 47 8.46 0.90 -5.36
CA GLU A 47 8.72 1.39 -6.70
C GLU A 47 7.61 0.94 -7.65
N ILE A 48 7.08 1.87 -8.41
CA ILE A 48 6.19 1.62 -9.55
C ILE A 48 6.85 2.04 -10.84
N VAL A 49 6.52 1.34 -11.92
CA VAL A 49 6.93 1.70 -13.28
C VAL A 49 5.74 1.46 -14.20
N PHE A 50 5.26 2.50 -14.84
CA PHE A 50 4.18 2.44 -15.83
C PHE A 50 4.67 3.02 -17.16
N ASP A 51 4.22 2.44 -18.26
CA ASP A 51 4.40 2.99 -19.60
C ASP A 51 3.40 4.13 -19.82
N SER A 52 3.65 5.25 -19.13
CA SER A 52 2.84 6.47 -19.18
C SER A 52 3.70 7.64 -18.76
N HIS A 53 3.80 8.67 -19.58
CA HIS A 53 4.58 9.88 -19.28
C HIS A 53 4.03 10.67 -18.08
N LEU A 54 2.76 10.44 -17.70
CA LEU A 54 2.12 11.06 -16.53
C LEU A 54 2.45 10.34 -15.23
N ILE A 55 2.76 9.06 -15.26
CA ILE A 55 3.11 8.26 -14.07
C ILE A 55 4.61 7.95 -14.08
N ASN A 56 5.08 7.32 -15.18
CA ASN A 56 6.47 6.89 -15.38
C ASN A 56 7.00 6.03 -14.22
N ARG A 57 8.20 6.29 -13.75
CA ARG A 57 8.81 5.65 -12.59
C ARG A 57 8.66 6.55 -11.37
N GLN A 58 8.08 6.01 -10.30
CA GLN A 58 8.01 6.67 -9.01
C GLN A 58 8.50 5.71 -7.93
N SER A 59 9.17 6.25 -6.93
CA SER A 59 9.57 5.52 -5.72
C SER A 59 9.28 6.38 -4.50
N CYS A 60 8.90 5.71 -3.41
CA CYS A 60 8.65 6.37 -2.14
C CYS A 60 9.06 5.43 -1.01
N GLN A 61 9.81 5.97 -0.06
CA GLN A 61 10.19 5.27 1.17
C GLN A 61 9.61 6.00 2.36
N LEU A 62 8.93 5.26 3.23
CA LEU A 62 8.31 5.79 4.45
C LEU A 62 8.62 4.90 5.64
N GLN A 63 8.82 5.52 6.78
CA GLN A 63 8.80 4.87 8.08
C GLN A 63 7.52 5.32 8.79
N LEU A 64 6.66 4.38 9.14
CA LEU A 64 5.38 4.71 9.81
C LEU A 64 5.61 4.88 11.31
N ILE A 65 5.75 6.12 11.74
CA ILE A 65 5.98 6.53 13.12
C ILE A 65 5.09 7.73 13.47
N ASN A 66 4.72 7.83 14.73
CA ASN A 66 4.08 9.03 15.31
C ASN A 66 2.87 9.59 14.56
N GLY A 67 2.07 8.72 13.91
CA GLY A 67 0.84 9.13 13.24
C GLY A 67 1.00 9.74 11.85
N ASN A 68 2.22 9.73 11.27
CA ASN A 68 2.48 10.27 9.92
C ASN A 68 1.72 9.53 8.79
N TYR A 69 1.09 8.38 9.06
CA TYR A 69 0.19 7.73 8.13
C TYR A 69 -0.88 8.69 7.58
N LYS A 70 -1.43 9.56 8.45
CA LYS A 70 -2.46 10.53 8.06
C LYS A 70 -1.92 11.54 7.04
N SER A 71 -0.76 12.13 7.30
CA SER A 71 -0.15 13.15 6.43
C SER A 71 0.43 12.56 5.15
N ASP A 72 1.02 11.37 5.23
CA ASP A 72 1.89 10.87 4.17
C ASP A 72 1.21 9.87 3.23
N VAL A 73 0.15 9.19 3.70
CA VAL A 73 -0.44 8.06 2.96
C VAL A 73 -1.97 8.13 2.85
N ALA A 74 -2.67 8.46 3.94
CA ALA A 74 -4.11 8.23 4.07
C ALA A 74 -4.98 8.88 2.98
N SER A 75 -4.53 9.98 2.39
CA SER A 75 -5.26 10.71 1.35
C SER A 75 -4.88 10.33 -0.09
N ALA A 76 -3.94 9.39 -0.28
CA ALA A 76 -3.55 8.91 -1.60
C ALA A 76 -4.67 8.08 -2.23
N ARG A 77 -5.20 8.53 -3.37
CA ARG A 77 -6.33 7.88 -4.07
C ARG A 77 -5.84 6.74 -4.95
N THR A 78 -6.72 5.74 -5.14
CA THR A 78 -6.56 4.76 -6.21
C THR A 78 -6.53 5.44 -7.58
N PHE A 79 -6.00 4.77 -8.59
CA PHE A 79 -5.90 5.33 -9.93
C PHE A 79 -6.19 4.28 -11.01
N GLY A 80 -6.57 4.79 -12.17
CA GLY A 80 -6.79 3.97 -13.35
C GLY A 80 -6.66 4.80 -14.61
N PHE A 81 -6.39 4.14 -15.74
CA PHE A 81 -6.34 4.79 -17.04
C PHE A 81 -7.74 4.92 -17.62
N GLU A 82 -8.07 6.09 -18.16
CA GLU A 82 -9.38 6.38 -18.78
C GLU A 82 -9.74 5.31 -19.82
N LYS A 83 -8.79 4.93 -20.66
CA LYS A 83 -8.97 3.91 -21.71
C LYS A 83 -9.39 2.53 -21.20
N ASP A 84 -9.13 2.23 -19.91
CA ASP A 84 -9.44 0.94 -19.30
C ASP A 84 -10.74 0.97 -18.49
N VAL A 85 -11.26 2.16 -18.16
CA VAL A 85 -12.44 2.33 -17.29
C VAL A 85 -13.65 1.59 -17.81
N GLN A 86 -13.95 1.72 -19.12
CA GLN A 86 -15.11 1.07 -19.71
C GLN A 86 -14.98 -0.45 -19.65
N LYS A 87 -13.82 -1.00 -20.02
CA LYS A 87 -13.56 -2.45 -19.96
C LYS A 87 -13.64 -3.01 -18.55
N LEU A 88 -13.18 -2.24 -17.54
CA LEU A 88 -13.29 -2.62 -16.14
C LEU A 88 -14.74 -2.67 -15.70
N ARG A 89 -15.55 -1.68 -16.06
CA ARG A 89 -16.98 -1.63 -15.73
C ARG A 89 -17.76 -2.77 -16.38
N GLU A 90 -17.49 -3.10 -17.63
CA GLU A 90 -18.09 -4.23 -18.34
C GLU A 90 -17.81 -5.57 -17.65
N LYS A 91 -16.67 -5.69 -16.96
CA LYS A 91 -16.28 -6.85 -16.15
C LYS A 91 -16.79 -6.78 -14.70
N GLY A 92 -17.57 -5.76 -14.33
CA GLY A 92 -18.08 -5.57 -12.98
C GLY A 92 -17.10 -4.95 -12.00
N TYR A 93 -15.96 -4.43 -12.46
CA TYR A 93 -14.96 -3.74 -11.63
C TYR A 93 -15.16 -2.22 -11.67
N ALA A 94 -14.57 -1.53 -10.68
CA ALA A 94 -14.56 -0.06 -10.59
C ALA A 94 -15.96 0.59 -10.63
N LEU A 95 -17.02 -0.10 -10.23
CA LEU A 95 -18.40 0.42 -10.27
C LEU A 95 -18.62 1.61 -9.34
N GLY A 96 -17.89 1.68 -8.22
CA GLY A 96 -17.91 2.80 -7.28
C GLY A 96 -16.87 3.89 -7.57
N GLY A 97 -16.09 3.74 -8.64
CA GLY A 97 -15.05 4.71 -9.01
C GLY A 97 -15.62 5.98 -9.62
N SER A 98 -15.16 7.13 -9.11
CA SER A 98 -15.49 8.46 -9.61
C SER A 98 -14.27 9.38 -9.56
N LEU A 99 -14.34 10.54 -10.20
CA LEU A 99 -13.29 11.57 -10.12
C LEU A 99 -13.10 12.14 -8.70
N GLU A 100 -13.98 11.84 -7.76
CA GLU A 100 -13.87 12.27 -6.37
C GLU A 100 -12.98 11.33 -5.55
N ASN A 101 -13.05 10.02 -5.82
CA ASN A 101 -12.38 8.99 -5.03
C ASN A 101 -11.24 8.25 -5.75
N ALA A 102 -11.06 8.48 -7.05
CA ALA A 102 -9.99 7.88 -7.85
C ALA A 102 -9.29 8.93 -8.72
N VAL A 103 -8.01 8.72 -9.01
CA VAL A 103 -7.28 9.49 -10.01
C VAL A 103 -7.47 8.83 -11.37
N VAL A 104 -8.02 9.57 -12.33
CA VAL A 104 -8.19 9.08 -13.70
C VAL A 104 -7.11 9.69 -14.59
N VAL A 105 -6.29 8.81 -15.14
CA VAL A 105 -5.16 9.16 -16.01
C VAL A 105 -5.63 9.09 -17.46
N GLY A 106 -5.73 10.26 -18.09
CA GLY A 106 -5.99 10.38 -19.54
C GLY A 106 -4.72 10.21 -20.36
N ASP A 107 -4.82 10.44 -21.65
CA ASP A 107 -3.66 10.32 -22.55
C ASP A 107 -2.60 11.38 -22.29
N ASN A 108 -2.99 12.63 -22.03
CA ASN A 108 -2.07 13.76 -21.90
C ASN A 108 -2.21 14.53 -20.56
N ASN A 109 -3.18 14.19 -19.74
CA ASN A 109 -3.45 14.91 -18.48
C ASN A 109 -4.18 14.03 -17.45
N ILE A 110 -4.15 14.47 -16.21
CA ILE A 110 -5.01 13.94 -15.14
C ILE A 110 -6.38 14.59 -15.26
N LEU A 111 -7.44 13.78 -15.32
CA LEU A 111 -8.81 14.27 -15.55
C LEU A 111 -9.46 14.92 -14.33
N ASN A 112 -8.90 14.68 -13.15
CA ASN A 112 -9.40 15.27 -11.89
C ASN A 112 -9.15 16.79 -11.88
N LYS A 113 -10.18 17.61 -11.71
CA LYS A 113 -10.06 19.08 -11.71
C LYS A 113 -9.04 19.64 -10.71
N GLY A 114 -8.88 18.98 -9.56
CA GLY A 114 -7.90 19.36 -8.53
C GLY A 114 -6.50 18.76 -8.73
N GLY A 115 -6.26 18.00 -9.79
CA GLY A 115 -5.00 17.31 -10.02
C GLY A 115 -4.70 16.23 -8.97
N LEU A 116 -3.41 16.04 -8.68
CA LEU A 116 -2.91 15.10 -7.68
C LEU A 116 -2.83 15.76 -6.29
N ARG A 117 -3.07 14.97 -5.25
CA ARG A 117 -2.92 15.38 -3.84
C ARG A 117 -1.45 15.37 -3.38
N PHE A 118 -0.64 14.48 -3.99
CA PHE A 118 0.81 14.40 -3.82
C PHE A 118 1.47 14.32 -5.20
N LYS A 119 2.67 14.85 -5.36
CA LYS A 119 3.42 14.71 -6.62
C LYS A 119 3.65 13.24 -7.00
N ASP A 120 3.75 12.39 -6.01
CA ASP A 120 3.98 10.95 -6.06
C ASP A 120 2.77 10.14 -5.57
N GLU A 121 1.53 10.64 -5.79
CA GLU A 121 0.30 10.05 -5.27
C GLU A 121 0.13 8.59 -5.69
N PHE A 122 0.56 8.22 -6.89
CA PHE A 122 0.43 6.86 -7.41
C PHE A 122 1.22 5.83 -6.60
N VAL A 123 2.48 6.11 -6.28
CA VAL A 123 3.28 5.20 -5.46
C VAL A 123 2.84 5.22 -4.00
N ARG A 124 2.38 6.36 -3.46
CA ARG A 124 1.81 6.43 -2.11
C ARG A 124 0.55 5.60 -1.98
N HIS A 125 -0.29 5.56 -3.01
CA HIS A 125 -1.44 4.66 -3.01
C HIS A 125 -1.01 3.18 -2.98
N LYS A 126 0.03 2.78 -3.71
CA LYS A 126 0.57 1.41 -3.63
C LYS A 126 1.13 1.07 -2.24
N ILE A 127 1.69 2.04 -1.55
CA ILE A 127 2.07 1.90 -0.14
C ILE A 127 0.84 1.68 0.73
N LEU A 128 -0.23 2.47 0.55
CA LEU A 128 -1.50 2.32 1.26
C LEU A 128 -2.10 0.94 1.05
N ASP A 129 -2.15 0.45 -0.20
CA ASP A 129 -2.58 -0.91 -0.53
C ASP A 129 -1.78 -1.96 0.23
N SER A 130 -0.44 -1.84 0.23
CA SER A 130 0.45 -2.81 0.87
C SER A 130 0.30 -2.81 2.39
N ILE A 131 0.09 -1.66 3.01
CA ILE A 131 -0.22 -1.57 4.45
C ILE A 131 -1.52 -2.33 4.76
N GLY A 132 -2.56 -2.12 3.94
CA GLY A 132 -3.84 -2.82 4.08
C GLY A 132 -3.69 -4.34 3.92
N ASP A 133 -2.95 -4.79 2.89
CA ASP A 133 -2.70 -6.20 2.65
C ASP A 133 -1.95 -6.87 3.82
N LEU A 134 -0.93 -6.19 4.38
CA LEU A 134 -0.17 -6.72 5.51
C LEU A 134 -1.01 -6.84 6.79
N TYR A 135 -2.07 -6.05 6.96
CA TYR A 135 -3.00 -6.16 8.08
C TYR A 135 -3.78 -7.49 8.11
N LEU A 136 -3.85 -8.21 6.98
CA LEU A 136 -4.42 -9.57 6.93
C LEU A 136 -3.64 -10.59 7.78
N ALA A 137 -2.44 -10.26 8.24
CA ALA A 137 -1.70 -11.03 9.25
C ALA A 137 -2.42 -11.11 10.61
N GLY A 138 -3.44 -10.26 10.85
CA GLY A 138 -4.15 -10.16 12.14
C GLY A 138 -3.42 -9.35 13.20
N TYR A 139 -2.20 -8.94 12.95
CA TYR A 139 -1.34 -8.15 13.83
C TYR A 139 -0.68 -7.01 13.06
N PRO A 140 -0.35 -5.87 13.70
CA PRO A 140 0.61 -4.93 13.14
C PRO A 140 1.93 -5.64 12.86
N VAL A 141 2.51 -5.39 11.70
CA VAL A 141 3.76 -5.99 11.29
C VAL A 141 4.92 -5.06 11.63
N GLN A 142 5.96 -5.59 12.26
CA GLN A 142 7.25 -4.93 12.47
C GLN A 142 8.28 -5.55 11.52
N GLY A 143 8.80 -4.73 10.60
CA GLY A 143 9.72 -5.17 9.56
C GLY A 143 9.90 -4.12 8.49
N TYR A 144 10.88 -4.32 7.61
CA TYR A 144 11.11 -3.50 6.42
C TYR A 144 10.50 -4.19 5.19
N PHE A 145 9.42 -3.63 4.66
CA PHE A 145 8.79 -4.09 3.42
C PHE A 145 9.38 -3.35 2.22
N SER A 146 9.68 -4.07 1.15
CA SER A 146 10.09 -3.47 -0.12
C SER A 146 9.36 -4.13 -1.28
N GLY A 147 8.73 -3.31 -2.14
CA GLY A 147 7.97 -3.76 -3.30
C GLY A 147 8.39 -3.04 -4.58
N LYS A 148 8.48 -3.79 -5.67
CA LYS A 148 8.72 -3.26 -7.00
C LYS A 148 7.72 -3.83 -7.99
N LYS A 149 7.01 -2.93 -8.72
CA LYS A 149 6.01 -3.29 -9.73
C LYS A 149 4.97 -4.29 -9.23
N SER A 150 4.67 -4.28 -7.93
CA SER A 150 3.82 -5.26 -7.30
C SER A 150 2.41 -4.73 -7.01
N GLY A 151 1.57 -5.59 -6.49
CA GLY A 151 0.20 -5.31 -6.06
C GLY A 151 -0.33 -6.42 -5.16
N HIS A 152 -1.62 -6.40 -4.88
CA HIS A 152 -2.30 -7.31 -3.95
C HIS A 152 -1.92 -8.79 -4.10
N TYR A 153 -1.79 -9.27 -5.34
CA TYR A 153 -1.44 -10.67 -5.59
C TYR A 153 -0.08 -11.06 -4.96
N LEU A 154 0.99 -10.29 -5.26
CA LEU A 154 2.31 -10.58 -4.69
C LEU A 154 2.37 -10.29 -3.19
N ASN A 155 1.69 -9.24 -2.72
CA ASN A 155 1.61 -8.92 -1.30
C ASN A 155 0.97 -10.07 -0.51
N ASN A 156 -0.13 -10.64 -1.03
CA ASN A 156 -0.78 -11.81 -0.42
C ASN A 156 0.10 -13.06 -0.47
N GLN A 157 0.82 -13.29 -1.58
CA GLN A 157 1.77 -14.41 -1.65
C GLN A 157 2.91 -14.27 -0.65
N LEU A 158 3.45 -13.05 -0.47
CA LEU A 158 4.45 -12.77 0.54
C LEU A 158 3.91 -13.09 1.94
N LEU A 159 2.71 -12.62 2.25
CA LEU A 159 2.08 -12.84 3.55
C LEU A 159 1.85 -14.33 3.81
N ASN A 160 1.32 -15.07 2.84
CA ASN A 160 1.16 -16.52 2.94
C ASN A 160 2.49 -17.21 3.20
N LYS A 161 3.56 -16.83 2.48
CA LYS A 161 4.90 -17.40 2.68
C LYS A 161 5.49 -17.02 4.04
N LEU A 162 5.28 -15.78 4.50
CA LEU A 162 5.71 -15.35 5.82
C LEU A 162 5.06 -16.21 6.92
N LEU A 163 3.73 -16.38 6.85
CA LEU A 163 2.95 -17.06 7.88
C LEU A 163 3.02 -18.59 7.83
N SER A 164 3.45 -19.18 6.71
CA SER A 164 3.55 -20.64 6.55
C SER A 164 4.71 -21.26 7.34
N ASP A 165 5.66 -20.46 7.79
CA ASP A 165 6.80 -20.94 8.60
C ASP A 165 6.98 -20.03 9.82
N HIS A 166 6.66 -20.56 11.00
CA HIS A 166 6.79 -19.85 12.28
C HIS A 166 8.22 -19.40 12.62
N SER A 167 9.24 -19.91 11.93
CA SER A 167 10.61 -19.41 12.08
C SER A 167 10.87 -18.07 11.41
N ASN A 168 9.93 -17.57 10.59
CA ASN A 168 10.04 -16.29 9.91
C ASN A 168 9.66 -15.10 10.78
N PHE A 169 8.89 -15.33 11.84
CA PHE A 169 8.34 -14.26 12.68
C PHE A 169 8.16 -14.70 14.13
N GLU A 170 7.98 -13.76 15.01
CA GLU A 170 7.52 -13.95 16.39
C GLU A 170 6.36 -13.00 16.69
N ILE A 171 5.49 -13.42 17.62
CA ILE A 171 4.43 -12.53 18.15
C ILE A 171 4.91 -12.03 19.52
N ILE A 172 5.08 -10.74 19.65
CA ILE A 172 5.58 -10.07 20.85
C ILE A 172 4.52 -9.11 21.40
#